data_80d030ef3b6dbb26708d287157701972
#
_entry.id   80d030ef3b6dbb26708d287157701972
#
_cell.length_a   1.000
_cell.length_b   1.000
_cell.length_c   1.000
_cell.angle_alpha   90.00
_cell.angle_beta   90.00
_cell.angle_gamma   90.00
#
_symmetry.space_group_name_H-M   'P 1'
#
loop_
_entity.id
_entity.type
_entity.pdbx_description
1 polymer ?
#
loop_
_entity_poly.entity_id
_entity_poly.type
_entity_poly.pdbx_seq_one_letter_code
_entity_poly.pdbx_strand_id
1 'polypeptide(L)' 'DKLFGRRKEYELLIPYDAGAQFHMLRTQAEVLQCEYREDGIFVRVIADDRVMGRLHALS' A
#
# COMPACT_ATOMS: atom_id res chain seq x y z
N ASP A 1 6.11 -12.24 -14.95
CA ASP A 1 6.05 -11.81 -13.61
C ASP A 1 6.73 -12.74 -12.62
N LYS A 2 6.95 -13.96 -12.97
CA LYS A 2 7.70 -14.81 -12.09
C LYS A 2 9.10 -14.34 -11.94
N LEU A 3 9.69 -13.88 -12.99
CA LEU A 3 11.02 -13.37 -12.96
C LEU A 3 11.11 -12.07 -12.23
N PHE A 4 10.09 -11.27 -12.43
CA PHE A 4 10.01 -10.00 -11.76
C PHE A 4 8.89 -10.05 -10.78
N GLY A 5 8.53 -11.23 -10.39
CA GLY A 5 7.27 -11.45 -9.77
C GLY A 5 7.21 -11.18 -8.30
N ARG A 6 8.05 -10.33 -7.83
CA ARG A 6 7.94 -9.90 -6.44
C ARG A 6 6.76 -8.99 -6.23
N ARG A 7 6.20 -8.49 -7.31
CA ARG A 7 5.04 -7.62 -7.21
C ARG A 7 3.81 -8.45 -6.93
N LYS A 8 3.06 -8.05 -5.92
CA LYS A 8 1.85 -8.74 -5.52
C LYS A 8 0.76 -7.75 -5.25
N GLU A 9 -0.47 -8.23 -5.28
CA GLU A 9 -1.61 -7.41 -4.96
C GLU A 9 -1.88 -7.49 -3.47
N TYR A 10 -1.98 -6.35 -2.82
CA TYR A 10 -2.23 -6.26 -1.39
C TYR A 10 -3.48 -5.45 -1.13
N GLU A 11 -4.21 -5.84 -0.10
CA GLU A 11 -5.37 -5.10 0.37
C GLU A 11 -5.08 -4.62 1.77
N LEU A 12 -5.13 -3.31 1.96
CA LEU A 12 -4.72 -2.70 3.20
C LEU A 12 -5.76 -1.71 3.68
N LEU A 13 -5.89 -1.59 4.99
CA LEU A 13 -6.69 -0.54 5.59
C LEU A 13 -5.75 0.40 6.32
N ILE A 14 -5.68 1.64 5.87
CA ILE A 14 -4.74 2.62 6.39
C ILE A 14 -5.49 3.61 7.25
N PRO A 15 -5.14 3.71 8.54
CA PRO A 15 -5.82 4.69 9.40
C PRO A 15 -5.63 6.11 8.88
N TYR A 16 -6.58 6.96 9.18
CA TYR A 16 -6.50 8.33 8.67
C TYR A 16 -5.31 9.10 9.22
N ASP A 17 -4.78 8.68 10.36
CA ASP A 17 -3.61 9.35 10.91
C ASP A 17 -2.30 8.80 10.39
N ALA A 18 -2.34 7.86 9.48
CA ALA A 18 -1.13 7.28 8.88
C ALA A 18 -0.92 7.83 7.48
N GLY A 19 -0.94 9.16 7.35
CA GLY A 19 -0.82 9.79 6.06
C GLY A 19 0.49 9.50 5.35
N ALA A 20 1.57 9.33 6.11
CA ALA A 20 2.86 9.04 5.50
C ALA A 20 2.84 7.70 4.78
N GLN A 21 2.20 6.70 5.37
CA GLN A 21 2.09 5.40 4.74
C GLN A 21 1.26 5.48 3.46
N PHE A 22 0.16 6.21 3.53
CA PHE A 22 -0.69 6.35 2.38
C PHE A 22 0.02 7.06 1.24
N HIS A 23 0.74 8.12 1.58
CA HIS A 23 1.51 8.87 0.59
C HIS A 23 2.56 7.99 -0.06
N MET A 24 3.27 7.20 0.75
CA MET A 24 4.28 6.31 0.20
C MET A 24 3.67 5.31 -0.77
N LEU A 25 2.54 4.74 -0.40
CA LEU A 25 1.89 3.78 -1.29
C LEU A 25 1.49 4.42 -2.62
N ARG A 26 1.01 5.66 -2.56
CA ARG A 26 0.61 6.32 -3.79
C ARG A 26 1.79 6.63 -4.68
N THR A 27 2.95 6.86 -4.11
CA THR A 27 4.11 7.23 -4.90
C THR A 27 4.96 6.04 -5.31
N GLN A 28 4.98 4.97 -4.52
CA GLN A 28 5.87 3.85 -4.78
C GLN A 28 5.18 2.57 -5.17
N ALA A 29 3.89 2.49 -4.97
CA ALA A 29 3.11 1.33 -5.38
C ALA A 29 2.03 1.76 -6.33
N GLU A 30 1.46 0.80 -7.03
CA GLU A 30 0.36 1.11 -7.94
C GLU A 30 -0.95 0.90 -7.21
N VAL A 31 -1.66 1.99 -6.94
CA VAL A 31 -2.94 1.92 -6.24
C VAL A 31 -4.02 1.62 -7.26
N LEU A 32 -4.65 0.47 -7.11
CA LEU A 32 -5.71 0.03 -8.01
C LEU A 32 -7.05 0.54 -7.56
N GLN A 33 -7.26 0.62 -6.25
CA GLN A 33 -8.53 1.01 -5.70
C GLN A 33 -8.31 1.72 -4.38
N CYS A 34 -9.13 2.72 -4.12
CA CYS A 34 -9.04 3.47 -2.89
C CYS A 34 -10.45 3.79 -2.43
N GLU A 35 -10.78 3.41 -1.21
CA GLU A 35 -12.12 3.62 -0.67
C GLU A 35 -12.01 4.20 0.73
N TYR A 36 -12.69 5.30 0.96
CA TYR A 36 -12.66 5.96 2.26
C TYR A 36 -13.76 5.39 3.14
N ARG A 37 -13.37 4.91 4.32
CA ARG A 37 -14.28 4.29 5.27
C ARG A 37 -14.19 5.00 6.60
N GLU A 38 -15.07 4.61 7.51
CA GLU A 38 -15.12 5.24 8.83
C GLU A 38 -13.84 5.04 9.61
N ASP A 39 -13.28 3.85 9.52
CA ASP A 39 -12.12 3.51 10.33
C ASP A 39 -10.80 3.67 9.58
N GLY A 40 -10.83 4.10 8.33
CA GLY A 40 -9.61 4.31 7.59
C GLY A 40 -9.84 4.30 6.10
N ILE A 41 -8.75 4.20 5.36
CA ILE A 41 -8.79 4.18 3.91
C ILE A 41 -8.45 2.77 3.45
N PHE A 42 -9.40 2.11 2.81
CA PHE A 42 -9.13 0.81 2.22
C PHE A 42 -8.47 1.01 0.87
N VAL A 43 -7.32 0.38 0.66
CA VAL A 43 -6.61 0.50 -0.60
C VAL A 43 -6.23 -0.88 -1.10
N ARG A 44 -6.30 -1.03 -2.41
CA ARG A 44 -5.79 -2.21 -3.08
C ARG A 44 -4.64 -1.77 -3.96
N VAL A 45 -3.47 -2.33 -3.73
CA VAL A 45 -2.26 -1.88 -4.39
C VAL A 45 -1.47 -3.06 -4.92
N ILE A 46 -0.65 -2.79 -5.91
CA ILE A 46 0.35 -3.74 -6.38
C ILE A 46 1.70 -3.19 -6.00
N ALA A 47 2.44 -3.98 -5.23
CA ALA A 47 3.73 -3.57 -4.72
C ALA A 47 4.64 -4.78 -4.60
N ASP A 48 5.95 -4.54 -4.49
CA ASP A 48 6.89 -5.61 -4.28
C ASP A 48 7.32 -5.64 -2.81
N ASP A 49 8.20 -6.57 -2.51
CA ASP A 49 8.64 -6.76 -1.12
C ASP A 49 9.33 -5.53 -0.57
N ARG A 50 10.04 -4.80 -1.42
CA ARG A 50 10.76 -3.62 -0.95
C ARG A 50 9.80 -2.56 -0.48
N VAL A 51 8.76 -2.33 -1.26
CA VAL A 51 7.78 -1.33 -0.91
C VAL A 51 7.06 -1.71 0.37
N MET A 52 6.69 -2.98 0.49
CA MET A 52 6.02 -3.42 1.70
C MET A 52 6.93 -3.36 2.91
N GLY A 53 8.21 -3.63 2.72
CA GLY A 53 9.16 -3.48 3.81
C GLY A 53 9.26 -2.05 4.29
N ARG A 54 9.28 -1.10 3.37
CA ARG A 54 9.31 0.30 3.75
C ARG A 54 8.03 0.72 4.47
N LEU A 55 6.92 0.20 4.00
CA LEU A 55 5.65 0.51 4.64
C LEU A 55 5.65 0.04 6.09
N HIS A 56 6.14 -1.16 6.33
CA HIS A 56 6.23 -1.67 7.69
C HIS A 56 7.19 -0.85 8.55
N ALA A 57 8.23 -0.32 7.95
CA ALA A 57 9.16 0.50 8.69
C ALA A 57 8.55 1.81 9.16
N LEU A 58 7.53 2.27 8.45
CA LEU A 58 6.83 3.49 8.85
C LEU A 58 5.83 3.24 9.98
N SER A 59 5.50 2.00 10.22
CA SER A 59 4.57 1.67 11.30
C SER A 59 5.24 1.75 12.69
#